data_56aa715ac69a3e6baa92756c8bb09c30
#
_entry.id   56aa715ac69a3e6baa92756c8bb09c30
#
_cell.length_a   1.000
_cell.length_b   1.000
_cell.length_c   1.000
_cell.angle_alpha   90.00
_cell.angle_beta   90.00
_cell.angle_gamma   90.00
#
_symmetry.space_group_name_H-M   'P 1'
#
loop_
_entity.id
_entity.type
_entity.pdbx_description
1 polymer ?
#
loop_
_entity_poly.entity_id
_entity_poly.type
_entity_poly.pdbx_seq_one_letter_code
_entity_poly.pdbx_strand_id
1 'polypeptide(L)'
;MQINNSSEKSLTPDRRVLVIGGGVGGIRAALDLAESRRDVLLIDKSYAIGGLMTQLDRTFPTNNCDLCTVSPFLSQGARERHLEIKPMTSLTKLEGEAGAFSATLVTEPRYIDTDKCTACGECAKQFPDAVRVTPGLDPRAPTCMRYPQATPFAFSIDMAKVTDIAALKKVCRADAILADDIQTKTEIDVASVVLCVGADLFDPAVLDNYGGGEFENVVTGLEYERIMSASGPFQGNLVRRSDGRRPRKIAWIQCVGSRGINKGDVPYCSGVCCMYALKEAMVTRERFGDDIDTTIFFMDMRTHGKDYELYFNRARDEYKIRMIRSRPHSIVETAETKNLSITYALEEKPVQETEEFDMVVLSTGFRVGEETKHLAGVLGIDVNPYDFAATDPFNPVLSSKSGVYVCGVIESPKDIPETMVQASAAAAMAVTDLPVAREREMEELFPPERDVQGEDPRIGVFVCDCGFEIGGVLDVGKLLDTAKTQPNVAVARAVGY
;
A
#
# COMPACT_ATOMS: atom_id res chain seq x y z
N MET A 1 43.75 -23.37 46.79
CA MET A 1 43.99 -22.75 45.49
C MET A 1 42.63 -22.34 44.94
N GLN A 2 42.25 -21.09 45.21
CA GLN A 2 40.95 -20.52 44.76
C GLN A 2 41.08 -20.09 43.31
N ILE A 3 40.27 -20.67 42.45
CA ILE A 3 40.15 -20.24 41.05
C ILE A 3 39.10 -19.10 41.07
N ASN A 4 39.59 -17.88 40.91
CA ASN A 4 38.77 -16.70 40.66
C ASN A 4 38.05 -16.83 39.32
N ASN A 5 36.76 -17.01 39.38
CA ASN A 5 35.87 -16.88 38.22
C ASN A 5 35.43 -15.39 38.14
N SER A 6 36.22 -14.60 37.45
CA SER A 6 35.88 -13.23 37.11
C SER A 6 36.09 -12.98 35.66
N SER A 7 35.04 -13.16 34.87
CA SER A 7 34.66 -12.35 33.71
C SER A 7 33.35 -12.86 33.14
N GLU A 8 32.26 -12.53 33.83
CA GLU A 8 31.02 -12.33 33.10
C GLU A 8 31.24 -11.15 32.15
N LYS A 9 31.67 -11.44 30.94
CA LYS A 9 31.55 -10.48 29.84
C LYS A 9 30.06 -10.24 29.68
N SER A 10 29.58 -9.08 30.13
CA SER A 10 28.33 -8.49 29.76
C SER A 10 28.16 -8.68 28.24
N LEU A 11 27.30 -9.62 27.87
CA LEU A 11 26.88 -9.80 26.49
C LEU A 11 26.15 -8.52 26.11
N THR A 12 26.77 -7.69 25.29
CA THR A 12 26.06 -6.57 24.65
C THR A 12 24.80 -7.13 24.02
N PRO A 13 23.60 -6.59 24.33
CA PRO A 13 22.40 -7.08 23.73
C PRO A 13 22.55 -6.98 22.20
N ASP A 14 22.16 -8.05 21.47
CA ASP A 14 22.10 -8.03 20.02
C ASP A 14 21.17 -6.88 19.62
N ARG A 15 21.78 -5.80 19.10
CA ARG A 15 21.04 -4.62 18.74
C ARG A 15 20.25 -4.90 17.47
N ARG A 16 18.97 -4.54 17.51
CA ARG A 16 18.02 -4.73 16.41
C ARG A 16 18.35 -3.82 15.23
N VAL A 17 17.84 -4.17 14.05
CA VAL A 17 17.72 -3.25 12.91
C VAL A 17 16.33 -2.62 12.97
N LEU A 18 16.26 -1.29 12.90
CA LEU A 18 15.00 -0.56 12.80
C LEU A 18 14.64 -0.32 11.33
N VAL A 19 13.51 -0.84 10.90
CA VAL A 19 12.94 -0.57 9.58
C VAL A 19 11.77 0.39 9.73
N ILE A 20 11.81 1.51 9.02
CA ILE A 20 10.79 2.57 9.12
C ILE A 20 9.99 2.63 7.82
N GLY A 21 8.69 2.32 7.92
CA GLY A 21 7.76 2.23 6.78
C GLY A 21 7.46 0.79 6.40
N GLY A 22 6.22 0.37 6.61
CA GLY A 22 5.71 -0.98 6.35
C GLY A 22 5.09 -1.16 4.96
N GLY A 23 5.54 -0.38 3.96
CA GLY A 23 5.21 -0.61 2.54
C GLY A 23 6.00 -1.79 1.96
N VAL A 24 5.83 -2.03 0.66
CA VAL A 24 6.47 -3.17 -0.04
C VAL A 24 7.99 -3.21 0.14
N GLY A 25 8.66 -2.05 0.11
CA GLY A 25 10.11 -1.95 0.34
C GLY A 25 10.49 -2.33 1.76
N GLY A 26 9.79 -1.77 2.77
CA GLY A 26 10.09 -2.04 4.17
C GLY A 26 9.81 -3.48 4.58
N ILE A 27 8.71 -4.07 4.10
CA ILE A 27 8.40 -5.49 4.33
C ILE A 27 9.49 -6.37 3.72
N ARG A 28 9.93 -6.08 2.48
CA ARG A 28 11.00 -6.84 1.83
C ARG A 28 12.32 -6.72 2.59
N ALA A 29 12.74 -5.50 2.93
CA ALA A 29 13.96 -5.28 3.71
C ALA A 29 13.89 -5.99 5.07
N ALA A 30 12.76 -5.90 5.77
CA ALA A 30 12.58 -6.54 7.06
C ALA A 30 12.65 -8.07 6.98
N LEU A 31 12.06 -8.68 5.95
CA LEU A 31 12.13 -10.13 5.73
C LEU A 31 13.56 -10.58 5.39
N ASP A 32 14.28 -9.89 4.51
CA ASP A 32 15.65 -10.22 4.16
C ASP A 32 16.60 -10.16 5.38
N LEU A 33 16.40 -9.16 6.24
CA LEU A 33 17.11 -9.02 7.49
C LEU A 33 16.79 -10.16 8.45
N ALA A 34 15.51 -10.49 8.61
CA ALA A 34 15.06 -11.55 9.50
C ALA A 34 15.50 -12.94 9.02
N GLU A 35 15.45 -13.22 7.72
CA GLU A 35 16.02 -14.44 7.09
C GLU A 35 17.52 -14.55 7.32
N SER A 36 18.22 -13.40 7.44
CA SER A 36 19.63 -13.34 7.84
C SER A 36 19.83 -13.47 9.36
N ARG A 37 18.79 -13.91 10.10
CA ARG A 37 18.77 -14.09 11.56
C ARG A 37 19.10 -12.81 12.34
N ARG A 38 18.67 -11.65 11.85
CA ARG A 38 18.78 -10.38 12.54
C ARG A 38 17.44 -10.05 13.20
N ASP A 39 17.47 -9.63 14.45
CA ASP A 39 16.27 -9.11 15.11
C ASP A 39 15.90 -7.77 14.46
N VAL A 40 14.69 -7.67 13.97
CA VAL A 40 14.16 -6.52 13.23
C VAL A 40 12.96 -5.94 13.95
N LEU A 41 12.90 -4.64 14.06
CA LEU A 41 11.69 -3.92 14.42
C LEU A 41 11.22 -3.12 13.21
N LEU A 42 10.07 -3.50 12.65
CA LEU A 42 9.39 -2.76 11.59
C LEU A 42 8.32 -1.85 12.20
N ILE A 43 8.46 -0.54 12.01
CA ILE A 43 7.46 0.44 12.44
C ILE A 43 6.75 1.07 11.24
N ASP A 44 5.46 1.36 11.40
CA ASP A 44 4.67 2.11 10.43
C ASP A 44 3.69 3.04 11.16
N LYS A 45 3.51 4.26 10.67
CA LYS A 45 2.56 5.23 11.23
C LYS A 45 1.10 4.83 11.02
N SER A 46 0.82 4.00 10.03
CA SER A 46 -0.52 3.53 9.72
C SER A 46 -0.97 2.45 10.71
N TYR A 47 -2.27 2.24 10.81
CA TYR A 47 -2.82 1.18 11.66
C TYR A 47 -2.69 -0.24 11.08
N ALA A 48 -2.19 -0.37 9.84
CA ALA A 48 -1.79 -1.64 9.23
C ALA A 48 -0.65 -1.39 8.23
N ILE A 49 0.27 -2.35 8.11
CA ILE A 49 1.34 -2.34 7.12
C ILE A 49 0.80 -2.66 5.72
N GLY A 50 1.60 -2.54 4.67
CA GLY A 50 1.25 -2.83 3.27
C GLY A 50 1.37 -1.63 2.33
N GLY A 51 1.36 -0.41 2.88
CA GLY A 51 1.60 0.82 2.12
C GLY A 51 0.61 1.08 0.99
N LEU A 52 1.11 1.63 -0.11
CA LEU A 52 0.31 1.99 -1.29
C LEU A 52 -0.13 0.75 -2.08
N MET A 53 0.70 -0.29 -2.14
CA MET A 53 0.43 -1.47 -2.94
C MET A 53 -0.90 -2.14 -2.58
N THR A 54 -1.27 -2.18 -1.30
CA THR A 54 -2.55 -2.76 -0.85
C THR A 54 -3.80 -1.95 -1.26
N GLN A 55 -3.62 -0.82 -1.91
CA GLN A 55 -4.70 0.04 -2.40
C GLN A 55 -4.90 -0.05 -3.92
N LEU A 56 -4.02 -0.74 -4.63
CA LEU A 56 -4.11 -0.93 -6.07
C LEU A 56 -5.14 -2.05 -6.40
N ASP A 57 -5.49 -2.17 -7.66
CA ASP A 57 -6.25 -3.28 -8.21
C ASP A 57 -5.30 -4.37 -8.71
N ARG A 58 -4.41 -3.98 -9.61
CA ARG A 58 -3.40 -4.86 -10.21
C ARG A 58 -2.06 -4.14 -10.35
N THR A 59 -0.99 -4.91 -10.52
CA THR A 59 0.36 -4.38 -10.70
C THR A 59 0.87 -4.65 -12.12
N PHE A 60 1.58 -3.68 -12.71
CA PHE A 60 2.29 -3.88 -13.96
C PHE A 60 3.69 -4.51 -13.70
N PRO A 61 4.29 -5.21 -14.66
CA PRO A 61 3.80 -5.49 -16.01
C PRO A 61 2.97 -6.78 -16.12
N THR A 62 2.75 -7.50 -15.02
CA THR A 62 2.12 -8.82 -15.02
C THR A 62 0.59 -8.79 -15.01
N ASN A 63 0.00 -7.66 -14.64
CA ASN A 63 -1.43 -7.48 -14.38
C ASN A 63 -1.99 -8.45 -13.30
N ASN A 64 -1.13 -8.91 -12.39
CA ASN A 64 -1.55 -9.72 -11.26
C ASN A 64 -2.28 -8.86 -10.22
N CYS A 65 -3.23 -9.48 -9.52
CA CYS A 65 -3.89 -8.88 -8.36
C CYS A 65 -2.84 -8.48 -7.32
N ASP A 66 -2.93 -7.23 -6.86
CA ASP A 66 -2.00 -6.62 -5.90
C ASP A 66 -2.01 -7.32 -4.54
N LEU A 67 -3.22 -7.58 -3.98
CA LEU A 67 -3.37 -8.28 -2.71
C LEU A 67 -2.81 -9.70 -2.77
N CYS A 68 -3.09 -10.44 -3.85
CA CYS A 68 -2.55 -11.79 -4.03
C CYS A 68 -1.02 -11.78 -4.15
N THR A 69 -0.44 -10.70 -4.64
CA THR A 69 1.02 -10.54 -4.78
C THR A 69 1.68 -10.15 -3.45
N VAL A 70 1.08 -9.26 -2.67
CA VAL A 70 1.67 -8.76 -1.41
C VAL A 70 1.33 -9.63 -0.19
N SER A 71 0.18 -10.29 -0.19
CA SER A 71 -0.31 -11.08 0.94
C SER A 71 0.65 -12.16 1.46
N PRO A 72 1.38 -12.92 0.60
CA PRO A 72 2.40 -13.85 1.08
C PRO A 72 3.47 -13.18 1.95
N PHE A 73 3.98 -12.01 1.54
CA PHE A 73 4.98 -11.26 2.30
C PHE A 73 4.43 -10.74 3.64
N LEU A 74 3.16 -10.26 3.65
CA LEU A 74 2.49 -9.82 4.87
C LEU A 74 2.30 -10.99 5.84
N SER A 75 1.85 -12.14 5.34
CA SER A 75 1.65 -13.35 6.12
C SER A 75 2.96 -13.94 6.65
N GLN A 76 4.02 -13.93 5.83
CA GLN A 76 5.36 -14.35 6.25
C GLN A 76 5.86 -13.41 7.35
N GLY A 77 5.78 -12.10 7.15
CA GLY A 77 6.21 -11.11 8.14
C GLY A 77 5.48 -11.23 9.49
N ALA A 78 4.18 -11.54 9.46
CA ALA A 78 3.40 -11.75 10.69
C ALA A 78 3.79 -13.02 11.47
N ARG A 79 4.50 -13.97 10.85
CA ARG A 79 4.92 -15.23 11.46
C ARG A 79 6.42 -15.31 11.68
N GLU A 80 7.18 -14.37 11.13
CA GLU A 80 8.64 -14.36 11.22
C GLU A 80 9.09 -14.05 12.64
N ARG A 81 9.88 -14.95 13.22
CA ARG A 81 10.30 -14.89 14.64
C ARG A 81 11.27 -13.74 14.93
N HIS A 82 12.11 -13.40 13.95
CA HIS A 82 13.07 -12.31 14.08
C HIS A 82 12.48 -10.96 13.67
N LEU A 83 11.17 -10.88 13.37
CA LEU A 83 10.51 -9.67 12.94
C LEU A 83 9.38 -9.28 13.90
N GLU A 84 9.57 -8.17 14.60
CA GLU A 84 8.52 -7.50 15.36
C GLU A 84 7.90 -6.38 14.49
N ILE A 85 6.58 -6.38 14.35
CA ILE A 85 5.85 -5.36 13.57
C ILE A 85 5.05 -4.48 14.53
N LYS A 86 5.35 -3.17 14.53
CA LYS A 86 4.65 -2.15 15.32
C LYS A 86 3.99 -1.10 14.42
N PRO A 87 2.73 -1.27 14.05
CA PRO A 87 1.94 -0.23 13.39
C PRO A 87 1.60 0.90 14.38
N MET A 88 1.08 2.01 13.86
CA MET A 88 0.76 3.23 14.61
C MET A 88 1.96 3.81 15.38
N THR A 89 3.18 3.53 14.91
CA THR A 89 4.42 3.89 15.60
C THR A 89 5.29 4.78 14.71
N SER A 90 5.80 5.85 15.29
CA SER A 90 6.67 6.83 14.62
C SER A 90 7.97 7.01 15.39
N LEU A 91 9.07 7.24 14.65
CA LEU A 91 10.34 7.67 15.22
C LEU A 91 10.29 9.18 15.49
N THR A 92 10.61 9.59 16.70
CA THR A 92 10.65 11.01 17.09
C THR A 92 12.04 11.53 17.38
N LYS A 93 13.01 10.63 17.64
CA LYS A 93 14.40 10.99 17.91
C LYS A 93 15.33 9.83 17.56
N LEU A 94 16.51 10.14 17.01
CA LEU A 94 17.59 9.19 16.79
C LEU A 94 18.92 9.82 17.23
N GLU A 95 19.57 9.24 18.22
CA GLU A 95 20.86 9.69 18.75
C GLU A 95 21.91 8.57 18.64
N GLY A 96 23.20 8.94 18.73
CA GLY A 96 24.30 8.00 18.63
C GLY A 96 24.86 7.85 17.23
N GLU A 97 25.57 6.76 16.98
CA GLU A 97 26.30 6.47 15.75
C GLU A 97 26.03 5.03 15.27
N ALA A 98 26.48 4.72 14.06
CA ALA A 98 26.36 3.40 13.45
C ALA A 98 26.79 2.29 14.43
N GLY A 99 25.98 1.27 14.59
CA GLY A 99 26.14 0.18 15.56
C GLY A 99 25.65 0.52 16.97
N ALA A 100 25.32 1.78 17.28
CA ALA A 100 25.00 2.23 18.65
C ALA A 100 23.99 3.38 18.71
N PHE A 101 22.92 3.31 17.94
CA PHE A 101 21.84 4.28 18.01
C PHE A 101 20.90 4.02 19.18
N SER A 102 20.40 5.11 19.78
CA SER A 102 19.22 5.12 20.64
C SER A 102 18.07 5.78 19.89
N ALA A 103 16.98 5.05 19.70
CA ALA A 103 15.80 5.49 18.97
C ALA A 103 14.61 5.68 19.92
N THR A 104 14.00 6.87 19.90
CA THR A 104 12.78 7.15 20.66
C THR A 104 11.57 6.98 19.75
N LEU A 105 10.70 6.05 20.09
CA LEU A 105 9.48 5.71 19.38
C LEU A 105 8.25 6.22 20.13
N VAL A 106 7.25 6.68 19.39
CA VAL A 106 5.93 7.02 19.91
C VAL A 106 4.91 6.15 19.22
N THR A 107 4.14 5.39 20.01
CA THR A 107 3.05 4.54 19.51
C THR A 107 1.73 5.16 19.89
N GLU A 108 0.88 5.41 18.90
CA GLU A 108 -0.46 5.94 19.09
C GLU A 108 -1.43 4.85 19.55
N PRO A 109 -2.44 5.19 20.38
CA PRO A 109 -3.40 4.22 20.88
C PRO A 109 -4.29 3.69 19.75
N ARG A 110 -4.47 2.38 19.72
CA ARG A 110 -5.36 1.69 18.78
C ARG A 110 -6.78 1.56 19.33
N TYR A 111 -6.91 1.51 20.65
CA TYR A 111 -8.12 1.24 21.42
C TYR A 111 -8.74 -0.14 21.13
N ILE A 112 -7.98 -1.03 20.49
CA ILE A 112 -8.37 -2.42 20.22
C ILE A 112 -7.19 -3.34 20.49
N ASP A 113 -7.44 -4.36 21.31
CA ASP A 113 -6.56 -5.49 21.52
C ASP A 113 -6.52 -6.35 20.24
N THR A 114 -5.36 -6.37 19.58
CA THR A 114 -5.17 -7.06 18.31
C THR A 114 -5.26 -8.58 18.45
N ASP A 115 -4.93 -9.11 19.63
CA ASP A 115 -4.93 -10.55 19.88
C ASP A 115 -6.35 -11.08 20.12
N LYS A 116 -7.25 -10.24 20.64
CA LYS A 116 -8.66 -10.58 20.84
C LYS A 116 -9.54 -10.24 19.64
N CYS A 117 -9.16 -9.24 18.87
CA CYS A 117 -9.99 -8.77 17.76
C CYS A 117 -10.13 -9.83 16.67
N THR A 118 -11.36 -10.24 16.39
CA THR A 118 -11.67 -11.21 15.32
C THR A 118 -11.96 -10.54 13.98
N ALA A 119 -11.80 -9.23 13.87
CA ALA A 119 -12.09 -8.43 12.69
C ALA A 119 -13.52 -8.62 12.13
N CYS A 120 -14.50 -8.92 12.97
CA CYS A 120 -15.88 -9.22 12.58
C CYS A 120 -16.65 -8.02 12.01
N GLY A 121 -16.15 -6.79 12.19
CA GLY A 121 -16.74 -5.57 11.64
C GLY A 121 -17.98 -5.02 12.38
N GLU A 122 -18.47 -5.65 13.44
CA GLU A 122 -19.68 -5.19 14.14
C GLU A 122 -19.50 -3.78 14.73
N CYS A 123 -18.32 -3.46 15.25
CA CYS A 123 -18.02 -2.12 15.73
C CYS A 123 -18.07 -1.07 14.59
N ALA A 124 -17.57 -1.38 13.41
CA ALA A 124 -17.60 -0.49 12.26
C ALA A 124 -19.02 -0.29 11.71
N LYS A 125 -19.88 -1.31 11.75
CA LYS A 125 -21.29 -1.20 11.34
C LYS A 125 -22.09 -0.31 12.29
N GLN A 126 -21.86 -0.45 13.59
CA GLN A 126 -22.61 0.29 14.61
C GLN A 126 -22.08 1.72 14.82
N PHE A 127 -20.78 1.93 14.65
CA PHE A 127 -20.10 3.21 14.89
C PHE A 127 -19.17 3.55 13.72
N PRO A 128 -19.73 3.76 12.50
CA PRO A 128 -18.90 3.95 11.30
C PRO A 128 -18.01 5.19 11.38
N ASP A 129 -18.44 6.23 12.10
CA ASP A 129 -17.68 7.46 12.25
C ASP A 129 -16.53 7.36 13.28
N ALA A 130 -16.62 6.40 14.22
CA ALA A 130 -15.64 6.23 15.29
C ALA A 130 -14.58 5.18 14.94
N VAL A 131 -14.92 4.12 14.22
CA VAL A 131 -13.98 3.08 13.84
C VAL A 131 -13.19 3.53 12.62
N ARG A 132 -11.86 3.48 12.71
CA ARG A 132 -10.97 3.87 11.61
C ARG A 132 -11.15 2.94 10.44
N VAL A 133 -11.56 3.51 9.33
CA VAL A 133 -11.75 2.86 8.05
C VAL A 133 -10.94 3.62 7.00
N THR A 134 -10.52 2.94 5.95
CA THR A 134 -9.97 3.65 4.80
C THR A 134 -11.11 4.41 4.14
N PRO A 135 -11.02 5.74 3.95
CA PRO A 135 -12.04 6.48 3.24
C PRO A 135 -12.26 5.84 1.87
N GLY A 136 -13.48 5.42 1.62
CA GLY A 136 -13.89 5.05 0.28
C GLY A 136 -14.08 6.29 -0.57
N LEU A 137 -14.06 6.15 -1.88
CA LEU A 137 -14.40 7.23 -2.81
C LEU A 137 -15.86 7.64 -2.71
N ASP A 138 -16.71 6.72 -2.27
CA ASP A 138 -18.09 7.00 -1.92
C ASP A 138 -18.20 7.09 -0.39
N PRO A 139 -18.54 8.26 0.17
CA PRO A 139 -18.72 8.42 1.62
C PRO A 139 -19.85 7.54 2.18
N ARG A 140 -20.72 6.98 1.34
CA ARG A 140 -21.78 6.04 1.73
C ARG A 140 -21.31 4.59 1.82
N ALA A 141 -20.11 4.28 1.34
CA ALA A 141 -19.54 2.95 1.38
C ALA A 141 -18.48 2.86 2.49
N PRO A 142 -18.85 2.49 3.73
CA PRO A 142 -17.89 2.28 4.80
C PRO A 142 -16.99 1.10 4.44
N THR A 143 -15.69 1.32 4.41
CA THR A 143 -14.71 0.26 4.29
C THR A 143 -14.23 -0.13 5.69
N CYS A 144 -14.27 -1.41 5.98
CA CYS A 144 -14.15 -1.91 7.35
C CYS A 144 -12.74 -2.18 7.85
N MET A 145 -11.74 -2.08 7.03
CA MET A 145 -10.30 -2.23 7.36
C MET A 145 -9.52 -1.53 6.28
N ARG A 146 -8.22 -1.30 6.51
CA ARG A 146 -7.39 -0.70 5.46
C ARG A 146 -7.44 -1.52 4.17
N TYR A 147 -7.44 -2.85 4.31
CA TYR A 147 -7.70 -3.83 3.27
C TYR A 147 -8.07 -5.16 3.95
N PRO A 148 -8.75 -6.09 3.27
CA PRO A 148 -9.33 -7.28 3.91
C PRO A 148 -8.34 -8.24 4.57
N GLN A 149 -7.06 -8.23 4.17
CA GLN A 149 -5.99 -9.08 4.71
C GLN A 149 -4.99 -8.28 5.55
N ALA A 150 -5.45 -7.22 6.23
CA ALA A 150 -4.59 -6.30 6.97
C ALA A 150 -3.71 -7.00 8.01
N THR A 151 -2.49 -6.52 8.15
CA THR A 151 -1.57 -6.94 9.19
C THR A 151 -1.26 -5.75 10.09
N PRO A 152 -1.65 -5.79 11.40
CA PRO A 152 -2.44 -6.82 12.06
C PRO A 152 -3.89 -6.88 11.55
N PHE A 153 -4.51 -8.06 11.65
CA PHE A 153 -5.90 -8.30 11.25
C PHE A 153 -6.86 -7.78 12.32
N ALA A 154 -6.89 -6.47 12.50
CA ALA A 154 -7.66 -5.80 13.54
C ALA A 154 -8.08 -4.39 13.12
N PHE A 155 -9.16 -3.90 13.71
CA PHE A 155 -9.59 -2.51 13.56
C PHE A 155 -8.75 -1.54 14.40
N SER A 156 -9.04 -0.25 14.31
CA SER A 156 -8.54 0.82 15.14
C SER A 156 -9.67 1.83 15.37
N ILE A 157 -9.71 2.47 16.51
CA ILE A 157 -10.79 3.40 16.88
C ILE A 157 -10.22 4.83 16.97
N ASP A 158 -10.98 5.78 16.45
CA ASP A 158 -10.78 7.21 16.68
C ASP A 158 -11.63 7.64 17.88
N MET A 159 -11.03 7.63 19.06
CA MET A 159 -11.74 7.95 20.30
C MET A 159 -12.29 9.37 20.35
N ALA A 160 -11.78 10.30 19.56
CA ALA A 160 -12.33 11.65 19.48
C ALA A 160 -13.75 11.68 18.88
N LYS A 161 -14.12 10.64 18.13
CA LYS A 161 -15.45 10.48 17.50
C LYS A 161 -16.38 9.56 18.29
N VAL A 162 -15.92 8.97 19.40
CA VAL A 162 -16.73 8.08 20.24
C VAL A 162 -17.58 8.91 21.19
N THR A 163 -18.89 8.86 21.04
CA THR A 163 -19.85 9.55 21.92
C THR A 163 -20.36 8.65 23.05
N ASP A 164 -20.36 7.31 22.87
CA ASP A 164 -20.82 6.33 23.83
C ASP A 164 -19.90 5.10 23.80
N ILE A 165 -18.92 5.09 24.70
CA ILE A 165 -17.97 3.99 24.80
C ILE A 165 -18.59 2.71 25.40
N ALA A 166 -19.62 2.83 26.23
CA ALA A 166 -20.28 1.67 26.81
C ALA A 166 -21.06 0.90 25.74
N ALA A 167 -21.75 1.62 24.85
CA ALA A 167 -22.40 1.02 23.70
C ALA A 167 -21.39 0.38 22.76
N LEU A 168 -20.23 1.03 22.49
CA LEU A 168 -19.18 0.48 21.65
C LEU A 168 -18.61 -0.82 22.24
N LYS A 169 -18.31 -0.88 23.55
CA LYS A 169 -17.86 -2.11 24.24
C LYS A 169 -18.89 -3.21 24.15
N LYS A 170 -20.19 -2.91 24.29
CA LYS A 170 -21.28 -3.89 24.25
C LYS A 170 -21.40 -4.59 22.90
N VAL A 171 -21.03 -3.94 21.80
CA VAL A 171 -21.07 -4.52 20.45
C VAL A 171 -19.94 -5.52 20.24
N CYS A 172 -18.83 -5.38 20.92
CA CYS A 172 -17.66 -6.25 20.76
C CYS A 172 -17.80 -7.55 21.53
N ARG A 173 -18.20 -8.62 20.84
CA ARG A 173 -18.36 -9.95 21.47
C ARG A 173 -17.03 -10.58 21.91
N ALA A 174 -15.92 -10.14 21.35
CA ALA A 174 -14.57 -10.61 21.69
C ALA A 174 -13.95 -9.85 22.86
N ASP A 175 -14.65 -8.84 23.41
CA ASP A 175 -14.13 -7.94 24.46
C ASP A 175 -12.73 -7.36 24.12
N ALA A 176 -12.57 -6.96 22.85
CA ALA A 176 -11.29 -6.45 22.34
C ALA A 176 -11.13 -4.94 22.49
N ILE A 177 -12.14 -4.20 23.00
CA ILE A 177 -12.09 -2.74 23.08
C ILE A 177 -11.40 -2.26 24.35
N LEU A 178 -10.27 -1.57 24.18
CA LEU A 178 -9.43 -0.99 25.25
C LEU A 178 -9.74 0.50 25.39
N ALA A 179 -10.62 0.85 26.32
CA ALA A 179 -10.98 2.27 26.53
C ALA A 179 -9.84 3.12 27.11
N ASP A 180 -8.94 2.47 27.83
CA ASP A 180 -7.85 3.11 28.59
C ASP A 180 -6.52 3.04 27.82
N ASP A 181 -6.52 2.69 26.52
CA ASP A 181 -5.32 2.68 25.69
C ASP A 181 -4.80 4.11 25.54
N ILE A 182 -3.50 4.29 25.72
CA ILE A 182 -2.84 5.60 25.70
C ILE A 182 -1.62 5.60 24.80
N GLN A 183 -1.27 6.77 24.32
CA GLN A 183 0.00 6.97 23.62
C GLN A 183 1.17 6.53 24.51
N THR A 184 2.06 5.73 23.96
CA THR A 184 3.25 5.26 24.68
C THR A 184 4.52 5.78 24.02
N LYS A 185 5.52 6.08 24.86
CA LYS A 185 6.85 6.48 24.42
C LYS A 185 7.85 5.42 24.90
N THR A 186 8.63 4.88 23.96
CA THR A 186 9.61 3.82 24.23
C THR A 186 10.95 4.22 23.64
N GLU A 187 12.01 4.00 24.41
CA GLU A 187 13.40 4.15 23.95
C GLU A 187 14.00 2.77 23.72
N ILE A 188 14.65 2.58 22.57
CA ILE A 188 15.25 1.30 22.17
C ILE A 188 16.64 1.52 21.59
N ASP A 189 17.51 0.54 21.82
CA ASP A 189 18.82 0.49 21.17
C ASP A 189 18.71 -0.23 19.83
N VAL A 190 19.26 0.39 18.77
CA VAL A 190 19.32 -0.19 17.43
C VAL A 190 20.70 -0.05 16.83
N ALA A 191 21.10 -1.00 16.03
CA ALA A 191 22.42 -0.98 15.40
C ALA A 191 22.42 -0.17 14.10
N SER A 192 21.35 -0.27 13.33
CA SER A 192 21.18 0.43 12.06
C SER A 192 19.72 0.74 11.79
N VAL A 193 19.47 1.65 10.85
CA VAL A 193 18.12 2.07 10.43
C VAL A 193 17.99 1.89 8.93
N VAL A 194 16.89 1.30 8.46
CA VAL A 194 16.51 1.24 7.06
C VAL A 194 15.24 2.07 6.86
N LEU A 195 15.35 3.18 6.13
CA LEU A 195 14.24 4.09 5.84
C LEU A 195 13.56 3.67 4.54
N CYS A 196 12.32 3.20 4.65
CA CYS A 196 11.51 2.69 3.55
C CYS A 196 10.16 3.39 3.43
N VAL A 197 10.08 4.65 3.87
CA VAL A 197 8.86 5.42 3.74
C VAL A 197 8.58 5.73 2.27
N GLY A 198 7.32 5.68 1.89
CA GLY A 198 6.87 6.01 0.55
C GLY A 198 6.92 7.50 0.28
N ALA A 199 6.20 7.92 -0.74
CA ALA A 199 5.91 9.30 -1.03
C ALA A 199 4.40 9.50 -1.09
N ASP A 200 3.96 10.74 -0.96
CA ASP A 200 2.59 11.14 -1.20
C ASP A 200 2.34 11.24 -2.71
N LEU A 201 1.09 11.11 -3.11
CA LEU A 201 0.68 11.42 -4.48
C LEU A 201 0.39 12.92 -4.60
N PHE A 202 0.65 13.46 -5.78
CA PHE A 202 0.29 14.85 -6.07
C PHE A 202 -1.23 15.03 -5.96
N ASP A 203 -1.64 16.04 -5.20
CA ASP A 203 -3.05 16.42 -5.09
C ASP A 203 -3.45 17.34 -6.27
N PRO A 204 -4.28 16.85 -7.21
CA PRO A 204 -4.69 17.66 -8.36
C PRO A 204 -5.65 18.81 -8.01
N ALA A 205 -6.20 18.86 -6.80
CA ALA A 205 -7.05 19.96 -6.35
C ALA A 205 -6.29 21.29 -6.25
N VAL A 206 -4.96 21.27 -6.25
CA VAL A 206 -4.14 22.50 -6.32
C VAL A 206 -4.10 23.13 -7.72
N LEU A 207 -4.60 22.40 -8.73
CA LEU A 207 -4.71 22.85 -10.12
C LEU A 207 -6.15 23.27 -10.41
N ASP A 208 -6.34 24.44 -10.95
CA ASP A 208 -7.65 25.02 -11.27
C ASP A 208 -8.19 24.65 -12.67
N ASN A 209 -7.44 23.85 -13.43
CA ASN A 209 -7.75 23.58 -14.83
C ASN A 209 -8.27 22.16 -15.12
N TYR A 210 -8.08 21.22 -14.22
CA TYR A 210 -8.50 19.82 -14.45
C TYR A 210 -9.69 19.38 -13.61
N GLY A 211 -10.21 20.24 -12.70
CA GLY A 211 -11.37 19.92 -11.86
C GLY A 211 -11.13 18.77 -10.86
N GLY A 212 -9.86 18.50 -10.52
CA GLY A 212 -9.51 17.52 -9.51
C GLY A 212 -10.07 17.91 -8.14
N GLY A 213 -10.83 17.02 -7.50
CA GLY A 213 -11.51 17.30 -6.24
C GLY A 213 -12.81 18.13 -6.36
N GLU A 214 -13.09 18.71 -7.55
CA GLU A 214 -14.29 19.49 -7.83
C GLU A 214 -15.30 18.70 -8.67
N PHE A 215 -14.88 18.12 -9.78
CA PHE A 215 -15.77 17.36 -10.68
C PHE A 215 -15.82 15.89 -10.24
N GLU A 216 -17.04 15.39 -10.00
CA GLU A 216 -17.23 14.03 -9.46
C GLU A 216 -16.65 12.92 -10.35
N ASN A 217 -16.65 13.10 -11.68
CA ASN A 217 -16.17 12.13 -12.64
C ASN A 217 -14.69 12.34 -13.05
N VAL A 218 -14.01 13.30 -12.41
CA VAL A 218 -12.55 13.43 -12.47
C VAL A 218 -11.96 12.72 -11.26
N VAL A 219 -11.13 11.70 -11.50
CA VAL A 219 -10.50 10.88 -10.46
C VAL A 219 -8.99 10.81 -10.68
N THR A 220 -8.25 10.59 -9.62
CA THR A 220 -6.82 10.26 -9.73
C THR A 220 -6.61 8.81 -10.15
N GLY A 221 -5.40 8.44 -10.61
CA GLY A 221 -5.07 7.03 -10.90
C GLY A 221 -5.32 6.13 -9.68
N LEU A 222 -4.91 6.54 -8.48
CA LEU A 222 -5.18 5.73 -7.27
C LEU A 222 -6.67 5.58 -6.98
N GLU A 223 -7.47 6.62 -7.16
CA GLU A 223 -8.93 6.53 -7.01
C GLU A 223 -9.53 5.59 -8.05
N TYR A 224 -9.03 5.64 -9.29
CA TYR A 224 -9.43 4.69 -10.33
C TYR A 224 -9.11 3.24 -9.95
N GLU A 225 -7.89 2.99 -9.43
CA GLU A 225 -7.51 1.69 -8.87
C GLU A 225 -8.48 1.22 -7.78
N ARG A 226 -8.89 2.13 -6.88
CA ARG A 226 -9.84 1.80 -5.81
C ARG A 226 -11.25 1.48 -6.37
N ILE A 227 -11.68 2.14 -7.43
CA ILE A 227 -12.95 1.83 -8.11
C ILE A 227 -12.88 0.42 -8.73
N MET A 228 -11.77 0.12 -9.39
CA MET A 228 -11.58 -1.15 -10.11
C MET A 228 -11.26 -2.33 -9.20
N SER A 229 -10.70 -2.07 -8.02
CA SER A 229 -10.28 -3.14 -7.10
C SER A 229 -11.47 -3.85 -6.46
N ALA A 230 -11.40 -5.18 -6.41
CA ALA A 230 -12.35 -6.02 -5.70
C ALA A 230 -12.45 -5.64 -4.20
N SER A 231 -11.35 -5.20 -3.59
CA SER A 231 -11.31 -4.69 -2.21
C SER A 231 -11.76 -3.22 -2.08
N GLY A 232 -12.13 -2.59 -3.18
CA GLY A 232 -12.56 -1.21 -3.21
C GLY A 232 -14.04 -1.01 -2.86
N PRO A 233 -14.49 0.24 -2.77
CA PRO A 233 -15.84 0.57 -2.33
C PRO A 233 -16.94 0.06 -3.27
N PHE A 234 -16.59 -0.20 -4.53
CA PHE A 234 -17.54 -0.69 -5.54
C PHE A 234 -17.33 -2.17 -5.90
N GLN A 235 -16.48 -2.89 -5.14
CA GLN A 235 -16.23 -4.33 -5.29
C GLN A 235 -15.82 -4.73 -6.73
N GLY A 236 -15.02 -3.89 -7.38
CA GLY A 236 -14.57 -4.10 -8.75
C GLY A 236 -15.53 -3.66 -9.85
N ASN A 237 -16.68 -3.08 -9.50
CA ASN A 237 -17.60 -2.52 -10.49
C ASN A 237 -17.15 -1.12 -10.91
N LEU A 238 -16.87 -0.96 -12.19
CA LEU A 238 -16.50 0.34 -12.75
C LEU A 238 -17.72 1.24 -12.87
N VAL A 239 -17.75 2.31 -12.09
CA VAL A 239 -18.86 3.25 -12.00
C VAL A 239 -18.41 4.70 -12.02
N ARG A 240 -19.23 5.58 -12.58
CA ARG A 240 -19.13 7.03 -12.47
C ARG A 240 -19.57 7.43 -11.06
N ARG A 241 -18.86 8.36 -10.44
CA ARG A 241 -19.20 8.83 -9.08
C ARG A 241 -20.47 9.66 -9.03
N SER A 242 -20.81 10.37 -10.11
CA SER A 242 -21.95 11.26 -10.17
C SER A 242 -23.31 10.55 -10.18
N ASP A 243 -23.40 9.38 -10.83
CA ASP A 243 -24.69 8.71 -11.06
C ASP A 243 -24.66 7.18 -10.86
N GLY A 244 -23.49 6.60 -10.57
CA GLY A 244 -23.30 5.16 -10.38
C GLY A 244 -23.40 4.32 -11.65
N ARG A 245 -23.48 4.95 -12.82
CA ARG A 245 -23.53 4.24 -14.11
C ARG A 245 -22.13 3.84 -14.57
N ARG A 246 -22.05 2.81 -15.41
CA ARG A 246 -20.80 2.44 -16.07
C ARG A 246 -20.43 3.50 -17.10
N PRO A 247 -19.18 4.05 -17.06
CA PRO A 247 -18.71 4.93 -18.12
C PRO A 247 -18.50 4.14 -19.42
N ARG A 248 -18.72 4.77 -20.55
CA ARG A 248 -18.46 4.23 -21.87
C ARG A 248 -17.22 4.81 -22.52
N LYS A 249 -16.76 5.96 -22.05
CA LYS A 249 -15.63 6.66 -22.62
C LYS A 249 -14.77 7.28 -21.55
N ILE A 250 -13.54 6.80 -21.42
CA ILE A 250 -12.62 7.19 -20.37
C ILE A 250 -11.34 7.77 -20.97
N ALA A 251 -10.88 8.88 -20.41
CA ALA A 251 -9.60 9.50 -20.76
C ALA A 251 -8.62 9.47 -19.60
N TRP A 252 -7.36 9.18 -19.87
CA TRP A 252 -6.24 9.37 -18.96
C TRP A 252 -5.42 10.57 -19.39
N ILE A 253 -5.13 11.49 -18.48
CA ILE A 253 -4.25 12.65 -18.72
C ILE A 253 -2.94 12.43 -17.99
N GLN A 254 -1.85 12.33 -18.75
CA GLN A 254 -0.52 12.07 -18.21
C GLN A 254 0.16 13.33 -17.66
N CYS A 255 1.13 13.12 -16.76
CA CYS A 255 2.01 14.17 -16.21
C CYS A 255 1.27 15.27 -15.44
N VAL A 256 0.16 14.96 -14.78
CA VAL A 256 -0.56 15.93 -13.94
C VAL A 256 0.31 16.27 -12.72
N GLY A 257 0.66 17.55 -12.59
CA GLY A 257 1.57 18.05 -11.54
C GLY A 257 3.04 17.67 -11.73
N SER A 258 3.45 17.10 -12.89
CA SER A 258 4.81 16.64 -13.15
C SER A 258 5.37 17.19 -14.47
N ARG A 259 6.70 17.26 -14.56
CA ARG A 259 7.41 17.70 -15.78
C ARG A 259 7.00 19.10 -16.24
N GLY A 260 6.63 19.96 -15.33
CA GLY A 260 6.17 21.31 -15.58
C GLY A 260 6.92 22.33 -14.72
N ILE A 261 6.65 23.61 -15.03
CA ILE A 261 7.18 24.78 -14.34
C ILE A 261 6.05 25.66 -13.77
N ASN A 262 4.80 25.24 -13.94
CA ASN A 262 3.65 25.98 -13.44
C ASN A 262 3.55 25.83 -11.91
N LYS A 263 2.74 26.69 -11.30
CA LYS A 263 2.47 26.62 -9.87
C LYS A 263 1.98 25.22 -9.49
N GLY A 264 2.65 24.60 -8.54
CA GLY A 264 2.33 23.25 -8.08
C GLY A 264 2.99 22.10 -8.86
N ASP A 265 3.53 22.34 -10.08
CA ASP A 265 4.26 21.31 -10.81
C ASP A 265 5.65 21.03 -10.21
N VAL A 266 6.15 19.81 -10.40
CA VAL A 266 7.57 19.49 -10.22
C VAL A 266 8.23 19.27 -11.57
N PRO A 267 9.54 19.60 -11.71
CA PRO A 267 10.24 19.46 -13.00
C PRO A 267 10.61 18.01 -13.34
N TYR A 268 10.53 17.08 -12.39
CA TYR A 268 10.88 15.67 -12.61
C TYR A 268 9.70 14.80 -13.05
N CYS A 269 10.02 13.60 -13.55
CA CYS A 269 9.09 12.54 -13.89
C CYS A 269 9.06 11.51 -12.74
N SER A 270 7.88 11.05 -12.37
CA SER A 270 7.73 10.01 -11.35
C SER A 270 8.00 8.58 -11.84
N GLY A 271 8.27 8.39 -13.14
CA GLY A 271 8.68 7.11 -13.71
C GLY A 271 7.60 6.03 -13.83
N VAL A 272 6.47 6.18 -13.16
CA VAL A 272 5.43 5.14 -13.04
C VAL A 272 4.13 5.46 -13.77
N CYS A 273 3.83 6.78 -13.98
CA CYS A 273 2.51 7.20 -14.46
C CYS A 273 2.12 6.61 -15.81
N CYS A 274 3.06 6.54 -16.75
CA CYS A 274 2.79 5.95 -18.06
C CYS A 274 2.43 4.46 -17.94
N MET A 275 3.17 3.72 -17.12
CA MET A 275 2.95 2.29 -16.95
C MET A 275 1.63 1.99 -16.24
N TYR A 276 1.29 2.70 -15.16
CA TYR A 276 0.03 2.42 -14.49
C TYR A 276 -1.19 2.85 -15.32
N ALA A 277 -1.12 3.96 -16.08
CA ALA A 277 -2.21 4.34 -16.97
C ALA A 277 -2.42 3.33 -18.10
N LEU A 278 -1.34 2.81 -18.70
CA LEU A 278 -1.41 1.71 -19.66
C LEU A 278 -2.09 0.49 -19.04
N LYS A 279 -1.67 0.10 -17.82
CA LYS A 279 -2.24 -1.02 -17.08
C LYS A 279 -3.73 -0.80 -16.78
N GLU A 280 -4.11 0.36 -16.27
CA GLU A 280 -5.51 0.70 -15.96
C GLU A 280 -6.38 0.60 -17.23
N ALA A 281 -5.94 1.18 -18.34
CA ALA A 281 -6.65 1.13 -19.60
C ALA A 281 -6.74 -0.30 -20.18
N MET A 282 -5.66 -1.10 -20.08
CA MET A 282 -5.66 -2.51 -20.52
C MET A 282 -6.62 -3.36 -19.68
N VAL A 283 -6.57 -3.23 -18.34
CA VAL A 283 -7.46 -3.96 -17.44
C VAL A 283 -8.92 -3.57 -17.66
N THR A 284 -9.19 -2.30 -17.98
CA THR A 284 -10.53 -1.86 -18.38
C THR A 284 -11.02 -2.57 -19.61
N ARG A 285 -10.19 -2.63 -20.66
CA ARG A 285 -10.50 -3.35 -21.91
C ARG A 285 -10.61 -4.86 -21.71
N GLU A 286 -9.77 -5.44 -20.85
CA GLU A 286 -9.82 -6.86 -20.51
C GLU A 286 -11.15 -7.25 -19.84
N ARG A 287 -11.64 -6.44 -18.88
CA ARG A 287 -12.86 -6.72 -18.13
C ARG A 287 -14.16 -6.38 -18.85
N PHE A 288 -14.15 -5.33 -19.66
CA PHE A 288 -15.38 -4.77 -20.23
C PHE A 288 -15.41 -4.79 -21.77
N GLY A 289 -14.36 -5.27 -22.41
CA GLY A 289 -14.29 -5.42 -23.88
C GLY A 289 -14.38 -4.10 -24.61
N ASP A 290 -15.03 -4.14 -25.78
CA ASP A 290 -15.20 -3.00 -26.69
C ASP A 290 -16.32 -2.04 -26.28
N ASP A 291 -17.02 -2.32 -25.17
CA ASP A 291 -18.10 -1.46 -24.64
C ASP A 291 -17.56 -0.16 -24.04
N ILE A 292 -16.25 -0.07 -23.78
CA ILE A 292 -15.60 1.10 -23.20
C ILE A 292 -14.47 1.60 -24.09
N ASP A 293 -14.60 2.82 -24.60
CA ASP A 293 -13.53 3.52 -25.30
C ASP A 293 -12.49 4.05 -24.30
N THR A 294 -11.22 3.74 -24.53
CA THR A 294 -10.10 4.16 -23.71
C THR A 294 -9.15 5.06 -24.48
N THR A 295 -8.83 6.22 -23.93
CA THR A 295 -7.95 7.21 -24.56
C THR A 295 -6.88 7.68 -23.57
N ILE A 296 -5.61 7.71 -23.96
CA ILE A 296 -4.52 8.25 -23.15
C ILE A 296 -3.94 9.49 -23.85
N PHE A 297 -4.01 10.65 -23.16
CA PHE A 297 -3.34 11.89 -23.56
C PHE A 297 -1.97 11.97 -22.93
N PHE A 298 -0.91 12.16 -23.72
CA PHE A 298 0.47 12.13 -23.26
C PHE A 298 1.37 13.11 -24.03
N MET A 299 2.48 13.51 -23.41
CA MET A 299 3.54 14.27 -24.09
C MET A 299 4.52 13.35 -24.81
N ASP A 300 5.05 12.38 -24.10
CA ASP A 300 5.84 11.24 -24.53
C ASP A 300 5.58 10.06 -23.58
N MET A 301 5.61 8.83 -24.08
CA MET A 301 5.47 7.64 -23.26
C MET A 301 6.84 7.25 -22.69
N ARG A 302 6.88 7.04 -21.37
CA ARG A 302 8.07 6.63 -20.64
C ARG A 302 7.87 5.25 -20.07
N THR A 303 8.31 4.26 -20.83
CA THR A 303 8.22 2.83 -20.52
C THR A 303 9.63 2.23 -20.42
N HIS A 304 10.44 2.86 -19.57
CA HIS A 304 11.83 2.46 -19.34
C HIS A 304 11.88 1.36 -18.28
N GLY A 305 12.13 0.18 -18.67
CA GLY A 305 12.20 -1.01 -17.83
C GLY A 305 12.26 -2.24 -18.71
N LYS A 306 12.62 -3.38 -18.12
CA LYS A 306 12.68 -4.64 -18.89
C LYS A 306 11.27 -5.01 -19.36
N ASP A 307 11.10 -5.16 -20.67
CA ASP A 307 9.87 -5.53 -21.37
C ASP A 307 8.73 -4.49 -21.32
N TYR A 308 8.97 -3.27 -20.75
CA TYR A 308 7.93 -2.25 -20.64
C TYR A 308 7.55 -1.63 -21.98
N GLU A 309 8.49 -1.55 -22.92
CA GLU A 309 8.16 -1.15 -24.31
C GLU A 309 7.24 -2.18 -25.00
N LEU A 310 7.45 -3.47 -24.76
CA LEU A 310 6.54 -4.51 -25.24
C LEU A 310 5.16 -4.38 -24.61
N TYR A 311 5.08 -4.00 -23.35
CA TYR A 311 3.83 -3.74 -22.65
C TYR A 311 3.07 -2.57 -23.26
N PHE A 312 3.76 -1.48 -23.59
CA PHE A 312 3.19 -0.34 -24.32
C PHE A 312 2.67 -0.73 -25.71
N ASN A 313 3.47 -1.47 -26.48
CA ASN A 313 3.08 -1.94 -27.80
C ASN A 313 1.83 -2.83 -27.72
N ARG A 314 1.76 -3.72 -26.73
CA ARG A 314 0.59 -4.55 -26.47
C ARG A 314 -0.66 -3.72 -26.17
N ALA A 315 -0.54 -2.70 -25.33
CA ALA A 315 -1.63 -1.78 -25.01
C ALA A 315 -2.19 -1.09 -26.25
N ARG A 316 -1.29 -0.60 -27.13
CA ARG A 316 -1.66 0.09 -28.37
C ARG A 316 -2.21 -0.87 -29.43
N ASP A 317 -1.52 -1.98 -29.69
CA ASP A 317 -1.75 -2.80 -30.88
C ASP A 317 -2.76 -3.92 -30.64
N GLU A 318 -2.80 -4.52 -29.44
CA GLU A 318 -3.72 -5.61 -29.11
C GLU A 318 -4.99 -5.08 -28.44
N TYR A 319 -4.84 -4.25 -27.38
CA TYR A 319 -5.98 -3.69 -26.64
C TYR A 319 -6.60 -2.47 -27.32
N LYS A 320 -6.00 -1.96 -28.42
CA LYS A 320 -6.51 -0.84 -29.21
C LYS A 320 -6.78 0.42 -28.40
N ILE A 321 -5.97 0.66 -27.35
CA ILE A 321 -6.06 1.88 -26.57
C ILE A 321 -5.66 3.06 -27.45
N ARG A 322 -6.52 4.06 -27.53
CA ARG A 322 -6.27 5.25 -28.35
C ARG A 322 -5.22 6.14 -27.70
N MET A 323 -4.14 6.38 -28.41
CA MET A 323 -2.99 7.17 -27.95
C MET A 323 -3.00 8.53 -28.63
N ILE A 324 -3.15 9.63 -27.86
CA ILE A 324 -3.15 10.99 -28.38
C ILE A 324 -1.96 11.76 -27.80
N ARG A 325 -1.01 12.10 -28.66
CA ARG A 325 0.13 12.94 -28.25
C ARG A 325 -0.31 14.39 -28.15
N SER A 326 -0.85 14.76 -26.99
CA SER A 326 -1.28 16.11 -26.67
C SER A 326 -1.32 16.26 -25.14
N ARG A 327 -1.07 17.47 -24.66
CA ARG A 327 -1.34 17.85 -23.26
C ARG A 327 -2.58 18.73 -23.25
N PRO A 328 -3.76 18.23 -22.88
CA PRO A 328 -4.97 19.05 -22.75
C PRO A 328 -4.73 20.19 -21.77
N HIS A 329 -5.28 21.36 -22.07
CA HIS A 329 -5.12 22.52 -21.21
C HIS A 329 -6.07 22.48 -20.01
N SER A 330 -7.32 22.10 -20.25
CA SER A 330 -8.37 22.10 -19.22
C SER A 330 -9.44 21.06 -19.51
N ILE A 331 -10.23 20.79 -18.47
CA ILE A 331 -11.46 20.00 -18.51
C ILE A 331 -12.63 20.93 -18.20
N VAL A 332 -13.73 20.77 -18.91
CA VAL A 332 -14.98 21.51 -18.67
C VAL A 332 -16.10 20.50 -18.40
N GLU A 333 -16.76 20.62 -17.25
CA GLU A 333 -17.91 19.76 -16.91
C GLU A 333 -19.20 20.29 -17.50
N THR A 334 -19.99 19.41 -18.12
CA THR A 334 -21.37 19.71 -18.57
C THR A 334 -22.31 19.56 -17.36
N ALA A 335 -23.00 20.62 -17.01
CA ALA A 335 -23.81 20.68 -15.78
C ALA A 335 -24.89 19.58 -15.70
N GLU A 336 -25.56 19.28 -16.81
CA GLU A 336 -26.71 18.36 -16.86
C GLU A 336 -26.26 16.89 -16.84
N THR A 337 -25.21 16.54 -17.57
CA THR A 337 -24.78 15.15 -17.76
C THR A 337 -23.63 14.76 -16.86
N LYS A 338 -22.94 15.74 -16.28
CA LYS A 338 -21.66 15.56 -15.58
C LYS A 338 -20.58 14.94 -16.44
N ASN A 339 -20.74 15.02 -17.77
CA ASN A 339 -19.70 14.61 -18.71
C ASN A 339 -18.62 15.68 -18.81
N LEU A 340 -17.45 15.28 -19.28
CA LEU A 340 -16.21 16.04 -19.23
C LEU A 340 -15.71 16.33 -20.65
N SER A 341 -15.74 17.58 -21.05
CA SER A 341 -15.24 18.02 -22.36
C SER A 341 -13.74 18.33 -22.28
N ILE A 342 -12.96 17.72 -23.15
CA ILE A 342 -11.52 17.94 -23.29
C ILE A 342 -11.25 18.54 -24.67
N THR A 343 -10.59 19.70 -24.71
CA THR A 343 -10.09 20.30 -25.93
C THR A 343 -8.59 20.06 -26.05
N TYR A 344 -8.15 19.52 -27.18
CA TYR A 344 -6.76 19.19 -27.43
C TYR A 344 -6.34 19.49 -28.86
N ALA A 345 -5.05 19.74 -29.06
CA ALA A 345 -4.45 19.94 -30.37
C ALA A 345 -3.94 18.60 -30.90
N LEU A 346 -4.14 18.36 -32.21
CA LEU A 346 -3.53 17.23 -32.90
C LEU A 346 -2.16 17.65 -33.49
N GLU A 347 -1.15 16.80 -33.31
CA GLU A 347 0.21 17.09 -33.81
C GLU A 347 0.24 17.22 -35.34
N GLU A 348 -0.57 16.44 -36.03
CA GLU A 348 -0.60 16.38 -37.48
C GLU A 348 -1.49 17.43 -38.16
N LYS A 349 -2.31 18.14 -37.40
CA LYS A 349 -3.28 19.11 -37.91
C LYS A 349 -3.29 20.38 -37.07
N PRO A 350 -3.26 21.56 -37.68
CA PRO A 350 -3.35 22.83 -36.96
C PRO A 350 -4.78 23.13 -36.48
N VAL A 351 -5.48 22.12 -35.96
CA VAL A 351 -6.88 22.20 -35.54
C VAL A 351 -6.99 21.66 -34.11
N GLN A 352 -7.77 22.34 -33.30
CA GLN A 352 -8.18 21.83 -32.00
C GLN A 352 -9.45 20.98 -32.17
N GLU A 353 -9.46 19.84 -31.49
CA GLU A 353 -10.63 18.99 -31.37
C GLU A 353 -11.17 19.05 -29.94
N THR A 354 -12.49 19.03 -29.81
CA THR A 354 -13.16 18.92 -28.51
C THR A 354 -13.94 17.62 -28.48
N GLU A 355 -13.73 16.86 -27.41
CA GLU A 355 -14.33 15.55 -27.26
C GLU A 355 -14.87 15.36 -25.85
N GLU A 356 -16.02 14.71 -25.73
CA GLU A 356 -16.70 14.47 -24.45
C GLU A 356 -16.38 13.07 -23.92
N PHE A 357 -16.10 12.97 -22.63
CA PHE A 357 -15.78 11.75 -21.89
C PHE A 357 -16.72 11.59 -20.69
N ASP A 358 -17.00 10.34 -20.32
CA ASP A 358 -17.81 10.01 -19.15
C ASP A 358 -17.00 10.08 -17.83
N MET A 359 -15.70 9.84 -17.92
CA MET A 359 -14.75 9.87 -16.80
C MET A 359 -13.37 10.30 -17.28
N VAL A 360 -12.67 11.02 -16.45
CA VAL A 360 -11.26 11.39 -16.67
C VAL A 360 -10.41 10.96 -15.50
N VAL A 361 -9.30 10.29 -15.80
CA VAL A 361 -8.31 9.83 -14.83
C VAL A 361 -7.08 10.71 -14.92
N LEU A 362 -6.73 11.36 -13.83
CA LEU A 362 -5.54 12.20 -13.71
C LEU A 362 -4.35 11.35 -13.25
N SER A 363 -3.36 11.21 -14.13
CA SER A 363 -2.14 10.47 -13.83
C SER A 363 -1.17 11.35 -13.03
N THR A 364 -1.32 11.30 -11.71
CA THR A 364 -0.54 12.07 -10.76
C THR A 364 0.75 11.36 -10.37
N GLY A 365 1.82 12.12 -10.11
CA GLY A 365 3.12 11.58 -9.73
C GLY A 365 3.37 11.60 -8.22
N PHE A 366 4.59 11.20 -7.83
CA PHE A 366 5.05 11.15 -6.45
C PHE A 366 5.59 12.51 -5.97
N ARG A 367 5.37 12.76 -4.67
CA ARG A 367 5.88 13.90 -3.91
C ARG A 367 6.40 13.44 -2.56
N VAL A 368 7.42 14.11 -2.07
CA VAL A 368 7.83 13.94 -0.67
C VAL A 368 6.99 14.89 0.19
N GLY A 369 6.22 14.32 1.12
CA GLY A 369 5.37 15.08 2.04
C GLY A 369 6.14 15.68 3.21
N GLU A 370 5.51 16.62 3.91
CA GLU A 370 6.13 17.33 5.05
C GLU A 370 6.53 16.40 6.20
N GLU A 371 5.75 15.35 6.46
CA GLU A 371 6.10 14.36 7.49
C GLU A 371 7.38 13.59 7.14
N THR A 372 7.57 13.25 5.88
CA THR A 372 8.78 12.56 5.40
C THR A 372 10.00 13.48 5.47
N LYS A 373 9.85 14.76 5.17
CA LYS A 373 10.90 15.78 5.35
C LYS A 373 11.27 15.91 6.83
N HIS A 374 10.27 15.98 7.70
CA HIS A 374 10.51 16.02 9.14
C HIS A 374 11.28 14.79 9.62
N LEU A 375 10.90 13.60 9.16
CA LEU A 375 11.57 12.35 9.51
C LEU A 375 13.03 12.31 9.02
N ALA A 376 13.32 12.82 7.81
CA ALA A 376 14.69 12.97 7.33
C ALA A 376 15.53 13.87 8.27
N GLY A 377 14.94 14.96 8.77
CA GLY A 377 15.55 15.83 9.79
C GLY A 377 15.78 15.10 11.12
N VAL A 378 14.82 14.29 11.60
CA VAL A 378 14.97 13.46 12.82
C VAL A 378 16.10 12.45 12.68
N LEU A 379 16.21 11.84 11.50
CA LEU A 379 17.29 10.90 11.17
C LEU A 379 18.65 11.61 11.00
N GLY A 380 18.64 12.89 10.65
CA GLY A 380 19.84 13.67 10.35
C GLY A 380 20.49 13.27 9.03
N ILE A 381 19.67 12.96 8.03
CA ILE A 381 20.11 12.66 6.65
C ILE A 381 19.87 13.88 5.74
N ASP A 382 20.75 14.05 4.76
CA ASP A 382 20.59 15.07 3.74
C ASP A 382 19.51 14.69 2.72
N VAL A 383 18.85 15.71 2.17
CA VAL A 383 17.89 15.56 1.07
C VAL A 383 18.32 16.37 -0.15
N ASN A 384 17.91 15.94 -1.33
CA ASN A 384 18.14 16.66 -2.56
C ASN A 384 17.16 17.84 -2.74
N PRO A 385 17.30 18.70 -3.77
CA PRO A 385 16.40 19.85 -3.99
C PRO A 385 14.91 19.50 -4.17
N TYR A 386 14.57 18.23 -4.29
CA TYR A 386 13.21 17.73 -4.41
C TYR A 386 12.73 16.98 -3.17
N ASP A 387 13.46 17.11 -2.07
CA ASP A 387 13.21 16.52 -0.75
C ASP A 387 13.37 14.98 -0.67
N PHE A 388 13.84 14.32 -1.74
CA PHE A 388 14.24 12.90 -1.67
C PHE A 388 15.58 12.78 -0.94
N ALA A 389 15.79 11.62 -0.28
CA ALA A 389 17.05 11.35 0.39
C ALA A 389 18.23 11.49 -0.58
N ALA A 390 19.27 12.23 -0.18
CA ALA A 390 20.46 12.39 -0.99
C ALA A 390 21.33 11.14 -0.90
N THR A 391 21.60 10.52 -2.06
CA THR A 391 22.42 9.32 -2.20
C THR A 391 23.45 9.52 -3.30
N ASP A 392 24.47 8.67 -3.32
CA ASP A 392 25.41 8.59 -4.42
C ASP A 392 24.87 7.65 -5.52
N PRO A 393 24.97 7.98 -6.82
CA PRO A 393 24.46 7.13 -7.90
C PRO A 393 25.03 5.72 -7.93
N PHE A 394 26.27 5.50 -7.42
CA PHE A 394 26.89 4.18 -7.33
C PHE A 394 26.55 3.45 -6.02
N ASN A 395 26.00 4.17 -5.04
CA ASN A 395 25.59 3.64 -3.74
C ASN A 395 24.19 4.14 -3.37
N PRO A 396 23.14 3.79 -4.13
CA PRO A 396 21.81 4.39 -4.02
C PRO A 396 21.03 4.01 -2.74
N VAL A 397 21.61 3.16 -1.89
CA VAL A 397 21.02 2.77 -0.59
C VAL A 397 21.71 3.42 0.60
N LEU A 398 22.83 4.11 0.40
CA LEU A 398 23.55 4.79 1.47
C LEU A 398 23.06 6.24 1.61
N SER A 399 22.57 6.59 2.80
CA SER A 399 22.28 7.99 3.10
C SER A 399 23.57 8.76 3.45
N SER A 400 23.47 10.06 3.68
CA SER A 400 24.58 10.89 4.16
C SER A 400 25.02 10.56 5.60
N LYS A 401 24.23 9.76 6.36
CA LYS A 401 24.52 9.35 7.72
C LYS A 401 24.87 7.86 7.78
N SER A 402 26.08 7.55 8.25
CA SER A 402 26.52 6.15 8.44
C SER A 402 25.54 5.39 9.34
N GLY A 403 25.22 4.13 8.98
CA GLY A 403 24.27 3.27 9.69
C GLY A 403 22.79 3.58 9.40
N VAL A 404 22.50 4.58 8.55
CA VAL A 404 21.14 4.88 8.05
C VAL A 404 21.10 4.61 6.56
N TYR A 405 20.28 3.65 6.16
CA TYR A 405 20.11 3.20 4.79
C TYR A 405 18.74 3.61 4.27
N VAL A 406 18.60 3.75 2.96
CA VAL A 406 17.35 4.18 2.33
C VAL A 406 16.96 3.24 1.19
N CYS A 407 15.66 3.03 0.98
CA CYS A 407 15.17 2.32 -0.18
C CYS A 407 13.76 2.76 -0.59
N GLY A 408 13.41 2.49 -1.84
CA GLY A 408 12.11 2.83 -2.41
C GLY A 408 11.97 4.31 -2.75
N VAL A 409 10.73 4.78 -2.78
CA VAL A 409 10.41 6.10 -3.34
C VAL A 409 11.03 7.25 -2.57
N ILE A 410 11.38 7.07 -1.30
CA ILE A 410 12.09 8.11 -0.54
C ILE A 410 13.48 8.46 -1.13
N GLU A 411 14.13 7.54 -1.81
CA GLU A 411 15.41 7.81 -2.49
C GLU A 411 15.17 8.52 -3.83
N SER A 412 14.25 8.02 -4.64
CA SER A 412 13.79 8.64 -5.89
C SER A 412 12.50 7.97 -6.37
N PRO A 413 11.72 8.63 -7.22
CA PRO A 413 10.55 8.01 -7.84
C PRO A 413 10.91 6.72 -8.58
N LYS A 414 10.28 5.60 -8.24
CA LYS A 414 10.51 4.27 -8.83
C LYS A 414 9.30 3.37 -8.69
N ASP A 415 9.29 2.27 -9.40
CA ASP A 415 8.24 1.26 -9.36
C ASP A 415 8.44 0.21 -8.25
N ILE A 416 7.51 -0.76 -8.18
CA ILE A 416 7.53 -1.84 -7.19
C ILE A 416 8.74 -2.77 -7.41
N PRO A 417 9.02 -3.29 -8.62
CA PRO A 417 10.21 -4.11 -8.89
C PRO A 417 11.53 -3.43 -8.49
N GLU A 418 11.74 -2.18 -8.86
CA GLU A 418 12.92 -1.42 -8.49
C GLU A 418 13.02 -1.22 -6.97
N THR A 419 11.88 -0.93 -6.32
CA THR A 419 11.80 -0.80 -4.86
C THR A 419 12.20 -2.09 -4.16
N MET A 420 11.73 -3.25 -4.65
CA MET A 420 12.05 -4.57 -4.08
C MET A 420 13.55 -4.87 -4.17
N VAL A 421 14.16 -4.62 -5.33
CA VAL A 421 15.60 -4.81 -5.53
C VAL A 421 16.41 -3.92 -4.60
N GLN A 422 16.03 -2.65 -4.50
CA GLN A 422 16.72 -1.69 -3.65
C GLN A 422 16.55 -2.01 -2.16
N ALA A 423 15.38 -2.52 -1.75
CA ALA A 423 15.12 -2.95 -0.38
C ALA A 423 16.06 -4.10 0.05
N SER A 424 16.25 -5.09 -0.81
CA SER A 424 17.19 -6.17 -0.56
C SER A 424 18.64 -5.67 -0.49
N ALA A 425 19.02 -4.70 -1.34
CA ALA A 425 20.34 -4.07 -1.28
C ALA A 425 20.55 -3.28 0.03
N ALA A 426 19.54 -2.52 0.48
CA ALA A 426 19.60 -1.79 1.76
C ALA A 426 19.70 -2.75 2.95
N ALA A 427 18.96 -3.86 2.94
CA ALA A 427 19.05 -4.91 3.96
C ALA A 427 20.45 -5.53 4.01
N ALA A 428 21.02 -5.87 2.85
CA ALA A 428 22.37 -6.42 2.76
C ALA A 428 23.42 -5.45 3.33
N MET A 429 23.32 -4.16 2.99
CA MET A 429 24.24 -3.14 3.52
C MET A 429 24.08 -2.95 5.03
N ALA A 430 22.84 -2.97 5.54
CA ALA A 430 22.58 -2.83 6.97
C ALA A 430 23.17 -3.98 7.81
N VAL A 431 23.43 -5.14 7.21
CA VAL A 431 24.04 -6.32 7.87
C VAL A 431 25.56 -6.25 7.89
N THR A 432 26.20 -5.59 6.91
CA THR A 432 27.67 -5.60 6.78
C THR A 432 28.39 -4.99 7.99
N ASP A 433 27.78 -3.99 8.61
CA ASP A 433 28.33 -3.28 9.77
C ASP A 433 27.98 -3.94 11.12
N LEU A 434 27.25 -5.08 11.09
CA LEU A 434 26.82 -5.78 12.29
C LEU A 434 27.71 -6.98 12.61
N PRO A 435 27.95 -7.27 13.88
CA PRO A 435 28.59 -8.52 14.27
C PRO A 435 27.78 -9.71 13.77
N VAL A 436 28.47 -10.82 13.43
CA VAL A 436 27.82 -12.04 12.96
C VAL A 436 26.73 -12.47 13.94
N ALA A 437 25.53 -12.75 13.42
CA ALA A 437 24.42 -13.22 14.24
C ALA A 437 24.84 -14.48 15.01
N ARG A 438 24.63 -14.49 16.33
CA ARG A 438 24.80 -15.70 17.13
C ARG A 438 23.58 -16.59 16.92
N GLU A 439 23.81 -17.88 16.74
CA GLU A 439 22.72 -18.86 16.78
C GLU A 439 22.09 -18.81 18.18
N ARG A 440 20.88 -18.25 18.26
CA ARG A 440 19.99 -18.52 19.39
C ARG A 440 19.26 -19.82 19.06
N GLU A 441 19.49 -20.88 19.83
CA GLU A 441 18.57 -22.01 19.88
C GLU A 441 17.23 -21.47 20.37
N MET A 442 16.33 -21.16 19.45
CA MET A 442 14.95 -20.87 19.81
C MET A 442 14.21 -22.20 19.89
N GLU A 443 13.81 -22.57 21.10
CA GLU A 443 12.93 -23.71 21.33
C GLU A 443 11.66 -23.51 20.52
N GLU A 444 11.41 -24.39 19.56
CA GLU A 444 10.15 -24.41 18.80
C GLU A 444 9.03 -24.93 19.72
N LEU A 445 8.31 -24.02 20.35
CA LEU A 445 7.11 -24.33 21.11
C LEU A 445 5.95 -24.60 20.15
N PHE A 446 5.96 -25.78 19.54
CA PHE A 446 4.75 -26.29 18.91
C PHE A 446 3.77 -26.80 19.97
N PRO A 447 2.47 -26.50 19.88
CA PRO A 447 1.50 -27.18 20.71
C PRO A 447 1.61 -28.68 20.50
N PRO A 448 1.42 -29.49 21.53
CA PRO A 448 1.51 -30.95 21.40
C PRO A 448 0.55 -31.43 20.31
N GLU A 449 1.06 -32.26 19.43
CA GLU A 449 0.28 -32.83 18.34
C GLU A 449 -0.86 -33.66 18.91
N ARG A 450 -2.08 -33.40 18.44
CA ARG A 450 -3.25 -34.15 18.84
C ARG A 450 -3.30 -35.47 18.05
N ASP A 451 -3.41 -36.59 18.73
CA ASP A 451 -3.66 -37.86 18.08
C ASP A 451 -5.10 -37.86 17.52
N VAL A 452 -5.18 -37.91 16.20
CA VAL A 452 -6.44 -37.95 15.43
C VAL A 452 -6.62 -39.28 14.69
N GLN A 453 -5.79 -40.30 15.00
CA GLN A 453 -5.93 -41.62 14.40
C GLN A 453 -7.28 -42.23 14.79
N GLY A 454 -8.09 -42.54 13.79
CA GLY A 454 -9.43 -43.10 13.99
C GLY A 454 -10.57 -42.09 14.15
N GLU A 455 -10.30 -40.77 14.08
CA GLU A 455 -11.37 -39.78 13.96
C GLU A 455 -11.84 -39.66 12.50
N ASP A 456 -13.14 -39.49 12.29
CA ASP A 456 -13.65 -39.17 10.95
C ASP A 456 -13.16 -37.79 10.49
N PRO A 457 -12.77 -37.62 9.21
CA PRO A 457 -12.35 -36.32 8.69
C PRO A 457 -13.45 -35.27 8.86
N ARG A 458 -13.08 -34.09 9.31
CA ARG A 458 -13.95 -32.90 9.38
C ARG A 458 -13.44 -31.85 8.42
N ILE A 459 -14.06 -31.76 7.25
CA ILE A 459 -13.61 -30.92 6.14
C ILE A 459 -14.28 -29.53 6.25
N GLY A 460 -13.49 -28.48 6.22
CA GLY A 460 -13.96 -27.12 6.02
C GLY A 460 -13.73 -26.68 4.56
N VAL A 461 -14.77 -26.21 3.90
CA VAL A 461 -14.70 -25.65 2.55
C VAL A 461 -14.93 -24.13 2.63
N PHE A 462 -13.93 -23.36 2.24
CA PHE A 462 -14.00 -21.91 2.20
C PHE A 462 -13.81 -21.44 0.77
N VAL A 463 -14.83 -20.79 0.20
CA VAL A 463 -14.79 -20.27 -1.17
C VAL A 463 -14.63 -18.77 -1.11
N CYS A 464 -13.47 -18.27 -1.57
CA CYS A 464 -13.23 -16.83 -1.73
C CYS A 464 -13.94 -16.36 -2.99
N ASP A 465 -14.78 -15.33 -2.90
CA ASP A 465 -15.46 -14.74 -4.05
C ASP A 465 -14.62 -13.63 -4.73
N CYS A 466 -13.60 -13.11 -4.02
CA CYS A 466 -12.73 -12.02 -4.52
C CYS A 466 -13.51 -10.93 -5.26
N GLY A 467 -14.66 -10.52 -4.75
CA GLY A 467 -15.53 -9.56 -5.39
C GLY A 467 -15.91 -9.99 -6.81
N PHE A 468 -15.71 -9.11 -7.80
CA PHE A 468 -16.02 -9.40 -9.20
C PHE A 468 -15.09 -10.43 -9.86
N GLU A 469 -13.87 -10.62 -9.37
CA GLU A 469 -12.85 -11.48 -10.01
C GLU A 469 -13.29 -12.96 -10.06
N ILE A 470 -13.84 -13.46 -8.97
CA ILE A 470 -14.36 -14.85 -8.87
C ILE A 470 -15.89 -14.84 -8.88
N GLY A 471 -16.51 -14.01 -8.02
CA GLY A 471 -17.96 -13.95 -7.87
C GLY A 471 -18.70 -13.43 -9.10
N GLY A 472 -18.03 -12.67 -9.98
CA GLY A 472 -18.57 -12.22 -11.26
C GLY A 472 -18.56 -13.31 -12.35
N VAL A 473 -17.80 -14.38 -12.17
CA VAL A 473 -17.61 -15.47 -13.16
C VAL A 473 -18.20 -16.78 -12.69
N LEU A 474 -18.09 -17.10 -11.39
CA LEU A 474 -18.56 -18.33 -10.80
C LEU A 474 -19.75 -18.11 -9.87
N ASP A 475 -20.73 -19.01 -9.92
CA ASP A 475 -21.83 -19.06 -8.97
C ASP A 475 -21.34 -19.67 -7.64
N VAL A 476 -20.84 -18.81 -6.75
CA VAL A 476 -20.30 -19.20 -5.44
C VAL A 476 -21.36 -19.89 -4.59
N GLY A 477 -22.64 -19.51 -4.73
CA GLY A 477 -23.75 -20.16 -4.05
C GLY A 477 -23.87 -21.64 -4.41
N LYS A 478 -23.86 -21.96 -5.72
CA LYS A 478 -23.89 -23.36 -6.19
C LYS A 478 -22.66 -24.16 -5.77
N LEU A 479 -21.48 -23.55 -5.76
CA LEU A 479 -20.26 -24.20 -5.29
C LEU A 479 -20.40 -24.59 -3.81
N LEU A 480 -20.89 -23.69 -2.98
CA LEU A 480 -21.11 -23.96 -1.56
C LEU A 480 -22.17 -25.01 -1.31
N ASP A 481 -23.29 -24.98 -2.06
CA ASP A 481 -24.34 -26.00 -1.94
C ASP A 481 -23.83 -27.37 -2.37
N THR A 482 -23.02 -27.43 -3.43
CA THR A 482 -22.35 -28.67 -3.84
C THR A 482 -21.38 -29.16 -2.76
N ALA A 483 -20.57 -28.25 -2.17
CA ALA A 483 -19.64 -28.61 -1.10
C ALA A 483 -20.35 -29.19 0.13
N LYS A 484 -21.48 -28.61 0.55
CA LYS A 484 -22.27 -29.10 1.68
C LYS A 484 -22.79 -30.52 1.50
N THR A 485 -22.94 -31.00 0.26
CA THR A 485 -23.40 -32.38 -0.04
C THR A 485 -22.26 -33.40 -0.02
N GLN A 486 -21.02 -32.97 0.06
CA GLN A 486 -19.88 -33.89 0.08
C GLN A 486 -19.72 -34.56 1.45
N PRO A 487 -19.28 -35.83 1.47
CA PRO A 487 -19.08 -36.55 2.74
C PRO A 487 -18.06 -35.81 3.62
N ASN A 488 -18.29 -35.80 4.91
CA ASN A 488 -17.41 -35.23 5.94
C ASN A 488 -17.23 -33.70 5.88
N VAL A 489 -17.95 -32.96 5.05
CA VAL A 489 -17.93 -31.49 5.06
C VAL A 489 -18.72 -30.98 6.27
N ALA A 490 -17.98 -30.49 7.27
CA ALA A 490 -18.54 -29.92 8.49
C ALA A 490 -18.95 -28.44 8.33
N VAL A 491 -18.25 -27.72 7.46
CA VAL A 491 -18.49 -26.28 7.21
C VAL A 491 -18.25 -25.96 5.73
N ALA A 492 -19.18 -25.23 5.11
CA ALA A 492 -18.98 -24.63 3.81
C ALA A 492 -19.43 -23.14 3.87
N ARG A 493 -18.52 -22.19 3.60
CA ARG A 493 -18.78 -20.75 3.68
C ARG A 493 -18.15 -19.98 2.52
N ALA A 494 -18.86 -18.94 2.06
CA ALA A 494 -18.22 -17.89 1.30
C ALA A 494 -17.36 -17.05 2.26
N VAL A 495 -16.20 -16.68 1.78
CA VAL A 495 -15.27 -15.74 2.45
C VAL A 495 -14.90 -14.69 1.44
N GLY A 496 -14.96 -13.42 1.83
CA GLY A 496 -14.39 -12.35 1.06
C GLY A 496 -12.94 -12.20 1.51
N TYR A 497 -12.00 -12.55 0.65
CA TYR A 497 -10.54 -12.44 0.89
C TYR A 497 -10.01 -13.31 2.03
#